data_92449c8b0b83ea1bbff025353834232e
#
_entry.id   92449c8b0b83ea1bbff025353834232e
#
_cell.length_a   1.000
_cell.length_b   1.000
_cell.length_c   1.000
_cell.angle_alpha   90.00
_cell.angle_beta   90.00
_cell.angle_gamma   90.00
#
_symmetry.space_group_name_H-M   'P 1'
#
loop_
_entity.id
_entity.type
_entity.pdbx_description
1 polymer ?
#
loop_
_entity_poly.entity_id
_entity_poly.type
_entity_poly.pdbx_seq_one_letter_code
_entity_poly.pdbx_strand_id
1 'polypeptide(L)'
;MIRIKTDTHTHTLASGHAYSTIEENLRAGKEQGLELVGITDHFSSFFVPSAEFACYGFFINKKALPEVWHDVRLLFGAEVDIVDLKGNLFGHDIYIPFPYKNGDKITYEEGILNKLDYLIASVHFKEFTTNSTTVENTELYLKALEHDKVKILGHIGRSGLEFDVNEVLKAAKSLNKMIEINEASFSYGDKITEKCRKVAISCAEIGTKIAVNSDAHSSFYIGKYPNTTKLLEEIDFPVELIANRDAETFLSMIKSK
;
A
#
# COMPACT_ATOMS: atom_id res chain seq x y z
N MET A 1 19.52 8.97 -13.48
CA MET A 1 18.33 9.61 -12.85
C MET A 1 17.18 8.62 -12.85
N ILE A 2 16.71 8.24 -11.67
CA ILE A 2 15.58 7.33 -11.48
C ILE A 2 14.30 8.03 -11.92
N ARG A 3 13.50 7.38 -12.76
CA ARG A 3 12.21 7.88 -13.23
C ARG A 3 11.11 6.86 -12.89
N ILE A 4 10.13 7.31 -12.15
CA ILE A 4 8.96 6.52 -11.76
C ILE A 4 7.75 7.04 -12.55
N LYS A 5 7.04 6.14 -13.23
CA LYS A 5 5.89 6.49 -14.08
C LYS A 5 4.55 5.97 -13.53
N THR A 6 4.54 5.54 -12.28
CA THR A 6 3.31 5.12 -11.60
C THR A 6 3.28 5.66 -10.19
N ASP A 7 2.09 5.88 -9.66
CA ASP A 7 1.87 6.13 -8.24
C ASP A 7 0.82 5.14 -7.75
N THR A 8 1.25 4.18 -6.96
CA THR A 8 0.41 3.03 -6.60
C THR A 8 -0.06 3.08 -5.14
N HIS A 9 0.11 4.23 -4.47
CA HIS A 9 -0.41 4.50 -3.13
C HIS A 9 -0.87 5.95 -3.06
N THR A 10 -2.18 6.16 -3.25
CA THR A 10 -2.79 7.49 -3.23
C THR A 10 -4.18 7.44 -2.61
N HIS A 11 -4.60 8.54 -2.03
CA HIS A 11 -5.85 8.69 -1.29
C HIS A 11 -6.79 9.70 -1.92
N THR A 12 -8.09 9.51 -1.68
CA THR A 12 -9.15 10.41 -2.08
C THR A 12 -9.97 10.86 -0.88
N LEU A 13 -11.01 11.64 -1.12
CA LEU A 13 -11.99 12.04 -0.09
C LEU A 13 -12.58 10.84 0.68
N ALA A 14 -12.54 9.62 0.12
CA ALA A 14 -13.02 8.41 0.77
C ALA A 14 -12.15 8.00 1.98
N SER A 15 -10.91 8.43 2.05
CA SER A 15 -10.03 8.23 3.22
C SER A 15 -10.37 9.13 4.43
N GLY A 16 -11.31 10.06 4.27
CA GLY A 16 -11.79 10.94 5.34
C GLY A 16 -10.88 12.12 5.69
N HIS A 17 -9.59 12.04 5.43
CA HIS A 17 -8.60 13.11 5.69
C HIS A 17 -7.73 13.45 4.47
N ALA A 18 -8.12 12.99 3.29
CA ALA A 18 -7.56 13.42 2.03
C ALA A 18 -8.49 14.43 1.33
N TYR A 19 -7.97 15.16 0.34
CA TYR A 19 -8.59 16.40 -0.16
C TYR A 19 -8.96 16.35 -1.64
N SER A 20 -8.72 15.24 -2.34
CA SER A 20 -8.93 15.15 -3.78
C SER A 20 -9.86 14.01 -4.17
N THR A 21 -10.52 14.18 -5.30
CA THR A 21 -11.32 13.15 -5.96
C THR A 21 -10.44 12.22 -6.81
N ILE A 22 -10.99 11.08 -7.25
CA ILE A 22 -10.31 10.18 -8.21
C ILE A 22 -9.92 10.94 -9.49
N GLU A 23 -10.84 11.78 -10.00
CA GLU A 23 -10.62 12.54 -11.24
C GLU A 23 -9.45 13.51 -11.10
N GLU A 24 -9.38 14.25 -9.99
CA GLU A 24 -8.28 15.18 -9.71
C GLU A 24 -6.94 14.46 -9.59
N ASN A 25 -6.90 13.28 -8.94
CA ASN A 25 -5.69 12.46 -8.83
C ASN A 25 -5.21 11.97 -10.21
N LEU A 26 -6.12 11.49 -11.06
CA LEU A 26 -5.76 11.01 -12.40
C LEU A 26 -5.31 12.14 -13.32
N ARG A 27 -5.95 13.31 -13.24
CA ARG A 27 -5.53 14.51 -13.97
C ARG A 27 -4.13 14.95 -13.55
N ALA A 28 -3.85 15.01 -12.25
CA ALA A 28 -2.52 15.29 -11.74
C ALA A 28 -1.49 14.23 -12.19
N GLY A 29 -1.87 12.96 -12.18
CA GLY A 29 -1.04 11.87 -12.72
C GLY A 29 -0.68 12.09 -14.18
N LYS A 30 -1.64 12.49 -15.02
CA LYS A 30 -1.40 12.85 -16.42
C LYS A 30 -0.40 14.00 -16.54
N GLU A 31 -0.57 15.06 -15.76
CA GLU A 31 0.31 16.24 -15.75
C GLU A 31 1.75 15.88 -15.34
N GLN A 32 1.92 14.90 -14.44
CA GLN A 32 3.24 14.36 -14.04
C GLN A 32 3.79 13.32 -15.02
N GLY A 33 3.04 12.95 -16.06
CA GLY A 33 3.44 11.95 -17.05
C GLY A 33 3.41 10.53 -16.53
N LEU A 34 2.52 10.25 -15.57
CA LEU A 34 2.31 8.90 -15.08
C LEU A 34 1.53 8.06 -16.10
N GLU A 35 1.84 6.78 -16.16
CA GLU A 35 1.16 5.76 -16.95
C GLU A 35 0.02 5.10 -16.16
N LEU A 36 0.14 5.10 -14.81
CA LEU A 36 -0.78 4.41 -13.91
C LEU A 36 -0.85 5.13 -12.56
N VAL A 37 -2.08 5.24 -12.05
CA VAL A 37 -2.36 5.67 -10.67
C VAL A 37 -3.23 4.60 -9.98
N GLY A 38 -2.84 4.21 -8.79
CA GLY A 38 -3.60 3.33 -7.92
C GLY A 38 -4.31 4.13 -6.84
N ILE A 39 -5.64 4.02 -6.79
CA ILE A 39 -6.44 4.57 -5.68
C ILE A 39 -6.49 3.52 -4.59
N THR A 40 -5.95 3.85 -3.44
CA THR A 40 -5.75 2.93 -2.30
C THR A 40 -6.21 3.56 -1.00
N ASP A 41 -7.43 4.10 -1.00
CA ASP A 41 -8.02 4.69 0.19
C ASP A 41 -7.96 3.74 1.40
N HIS A 42 -7.97 4.30 2.60
CA HIS A 42 -7.90 3.53 3.83
C HIS A 42 -9.05 2.56 3.99
N PHE A 43 -8.72 1.30 4.17
CA PHE A 43 -9.63 0.26 4.64
C PHE A 43 -9.29 -0.04 6.11
N SER A 44 -9.79 0.82 6.99
CA SER A 44 -9.33 0.98 8.37
C SER A 44 -10.47 1.41 9.28
N SER A 45 -10.49 0.92 10.51
CA SER A 45 -11.40 1.44 11.53
C SER A 45 -10.86 2.71 12.21
N PHE A 46 -9.59 3.02 12.01
CA PHE A 46 -8.95 4.20 12.61
C PHE A 46 -9.22 5.47 11.80
N PHE A 47 -9.11 5.39 10.48
CA PHE A 47 -9.29 6.53 9.59
C PHE A 47 -10.71 6.68 9.06
N VAL A 48 -11.50 5.59 9.03
CA VAL A 48 -12.89 5.61 8.60
C VAL A 48 -13.79 5.72 9.83
N PRO A 49 -14.86 6.56 9.78
CA PRO A 49 -15.64 6.93 10.97
C PRO A 49 -16.29 5.78 11.74
N SER A 50 -16.57 4.67 11.07
CA SER A 50 -17.13 3.47 11.71
C SER A 50 -16.87 2.21 10.88
N ALA A 51 -17.07 1.04 11.51
CA ALA A 51 -17.02 -0.25 10.83
C ALA A 51 -18.32 -0.58 10.07
N GLU A 52 -19.29 0.35 9.97
CA GLU A 52 -20.51 0.14 9.22
C GLU A 52 -20.25 -0.03 7.71
N PHE A 53 -20.96 -0.98 7.11
CA PHE A 53 -20.79 -1.31 5.68
C PHE A 53 -20.91 -0.10 4.73
N ALA A 54 -21.76 0.86 5.07
CA ALA A 54 -21.95 2.07 4.27
C ALA A 54 -20.66 2.89 4.11
N CYS A 55 -19.78 2.90 5.11
CA CYS A 55 -18.49 3.60 5.07
C CYS A 55 -17.51 2.96 4.07
N TYR A 56 -17.71 1.70 3.70
CA TYR A 56 -16.88 0.96 2.76
C TYR A 56 -17.53 0.81 1.37
N GLY A 57 -18.67 1.47 1.15
CA GLY A 57 -19.40 1.47 -0.12
C GLY A 57 -18.57 1.94 -1.32
N PHE A 58 -17.57 2.79 -1.07
CA PHE A 58 -16.62 3.27 -2.08
C PHE A 58 -15.90 2.11 -2.77
N PHE A 59 -15.52 1.05 -2.05
CA PHE A 59 -14.74 -0.06 -2.57
C PHE A 59 -15.55 -1.06 -3.41
N ILE A 60 -16.88 -1.07 -3.30
CA ILE A 60 -17.72 -2.11 -3.94
C ILE A 60 -18.14 -1.79 -5.37
N ASN A 61 -18.13 -0.53 -5.77
CA ASN A 61 -18.66 -0.09 -7.07
C ASN A 61 -17.57 0.30 -8.09
N LYS A 62 -16.39 -0.32 -8.01
CA LYS A 62 -15.28 0.00 -8.95
C LYS A 62 -15.65 -0.15 -10.42
N LYS A 63 -16.65 -0.99 -10.75
CA LYS A 63 -17.13 -1.18 -12.14
C LYS A 63 -17.78 0.06 -12.73
N ALA A 64 -18.15 1.05 -11.93
CA ALA A 64 -18.65 2.34 -12.40
C ALA A 64 -17.52 3.24 -12.94
N LEU A 65 -16.26 2.89 -12.70
CA LEU A 65 -15.09 3.66 -13.10
C LEU A 65 -14.48 3.08 -14.38
N PRO A 66 -13.97 3.93 -15.29
CA PRO A 66 -13.24 3.46 -16.45
C PRO A 66 -11.87 2.92 -16.06
N GLU A 67 -11.34 1.96 -16.82
CA GLU A 67 -9.99 1.42 -16.61
C GLU A 67 -8.87 2.43 -16.97
N VAL A 68 -9.19 3.37 -17.86
CA VAL A 68 -8.28 4.44 -18.29
C VAL A 68 -9.05 5.75 -18.26
N TRP A 69 -8.50 6.75 -17.58
CA TRP A 69 -9.07 8.08 -17.48
C TRP A 69 -7.95 9.12 -17.58
N HIS A 70 -8.11 10.15 -18.39
CA HIS A 70 -7.05 11.11 -18.75
C HIS A 70 -5.79 10.46 -19.33
N ASP A 71 -5.93 9.37 -20.11
CA ASP A 71 -4.82 8.55 -20.62
C ASP A 71 -3.93 7.90 -19.54
N VAL A 72 -4.37 7.90 -18.29
CA VAL A 72 -3.75 7.23 -17.16
C VAL A 72 -4.55 5.99 -16.81
N ARG A 73 -3.87 4.85 -16.65
CA ARG A 73 -4.51 3.63 -16.16
C ARG A 73 -4.89 3.77 -14.69
N LEU A 74 -6.15 3.45 -14.38
CA LEU A 74 -6.67 3.42 -13.03
C LEU A 74 -6.61 1.99 -12.48
N LEU A 75 -5.98 1.82 -11.32
CA LEU A 75 -6.14 0.63 -10.48
C LEU A 75 -6.87 0.99 -9.19
N PHE A 76 -7.64 0.03 -8.70
CA PHE A 76 -8.44 0.21 -7.50
C PHE A 76 -8.02 -0.80 -6.44
N GLY A 77 -7.22 -0.35 -5.50
CA GLY A 77 -6.73 -1.10 -4.35
C GLY A 77 -7.31 -0.58 -3.03
N ALA A 78 -6.68 -0.94 -1.94
CA ALA A 78 -6.89 -0.38 -0.62
C ALA A 78 -5.58 -0.39 0.16
N GLU A 79 -5.38 0.62 1.00
CA GLU A 79 -4.46 0.54 2.11
C GLU A 79 -5.23 -0.01 3.31
N VAL A 80 -4.90 -1.25 3.70
CA VAL A 80 -5.62 -2.00 4.73
C VAL A 80 -4.77 -2.14 5.99
N ASP A 81 -5.39 -1.92 7.15
CA ASP A 81 -4.73 -2.08 8.43
C ASP A 81 -4.46 -3.55 8.74
N ILE A 82 -3.25 -3.87 9.20
CA ILE A 82 -2.96 -5.07 9.97
C ILE A 82 -3.46 -4.80 11.40
N VAL A 83 -4.32 -5.66 11.93
CA VAL A 83 -5.08 -5.37 13.15
C VAL A 83 -4.70 -6.20 14.36
N ASP A 84 -3.85 -7.21 14.19
CA ASP A 84 -3.39 -8.06 15.29
C ASP A 84 -2.01 -8.68 15.03
N LEU A 85 -1.46 -9.35 16.06
CA LEU A 85 -0.16 -10.05 15.97
C LEU A 85 -0.18 -11.31 15.10
N LYS A 86 -1.35 -11.75 14.64
CA LYS A 86 -1.48 -12.83 13.68
C LYS A 86 -1.40 -12.37 12.22
N GLY A 87 -1.23 -11.06 12.02
CA GLY A 87 -1.16 -10.44 10.69
C GLY A 87 -2.52 -10.37 9.97
N ASN A 88 -3.62 -10.51 10.70
CA ASN A 88 -4.95 -10.39 10.12
C ASN A 88 -5.20 -8.96 9.64
N LEU A 89 -5.90 -8.84 8.52
CA LEU A 89 -6.29 -7.56 7.94
C LEU A 89 -7.62 -7.09 8.51
N PHE A 90 -7.81 -5.78 8.63
CA PHE A 90 -9.09 -5.21 9.02
C PHE A 90 -10.20 -5.72 8.09
N GLY A 91 -11.29 -6.18 8.68
CA GLY A 91 -12.43 -6.77 7.95
C GLY A 91 -12.38 -8.29 7.79
N HIS A 92 -11.34 -8.96 8.32
CA HIS A 92 -11.23 -10.43 8.28
C HIS A 92 -12.35 -11.14 9.07
N ASP A 93 -12.87 -10.50 10.13
CA ASP A 93 -13.91 -11.02 11.03
C ASP A 93 -15.20 -10.16 11.04
N ILE A 94 -15.28 -9.12 10.22
CA ILE A 94 -16.44 -8.25 10.08
C ILE A 94 -17.30 -8.75 8.93
N TYR A 95 -18.55 -9.13 9.22
CA TYR A 95 -19.45 -9.67 8.22
C TYR A 95 -20.26 -8.58 7.49
N ILE A 96 -20.48 -8.79 6.20
CA ILE A 96 -21.39 -7.96 5.40
C ILE A 96 -22.81 -8.12 5.98
N PRO A 97 -23.57 -7.01 6.22
CA PRO A 97 -24.81 -7.02 7.00
C PRO A 97 -26.02 -7.64 6.30
N PHE A 98 -25.86 -8.16 5.09
CA PHE A 98 -26.91 -8.81 4.32
C PHE A 98 -26.40 -10.11 3.69
N PRO A 99 -27.30 -11.07 3.41
CA PRO A 99 -26.91 -12.33 2.79
C PRO A 99 -26.24 -12.12 1.43
N TYR A 100 -25.13 -12.80 1.21
CA TYR A 100 -24.49 -12.90 -0.10
C TYR A 100 -25.20 -13.98 -0.95
N LYS A 101 -24.63 -14.31 -2.12
CA LYS A 101 -25.21 -15.36 -2.98
C LYS A 101 -25.47 -16.63 -2.18
N ASN A 102 -26.63 -17.24 -2.39
CA ASN A 102 -27.09 -18.47 -1.70
C ASN A 102 -27.39 -18.33 -0.18
N GLY A 103 -27.44 -17.10 0.35
CA GLY A 103 -27.69 -16.87 1.77
C GLY A 103 -26.44 -16.96 2.66
N ASP A 104 -25.25 -17.07 2.08
CA ASP A 104 -23.99 -17.17 2.80
C ASP A 104 -23.66 -15.87 3.53
N LYS A 105 -23.02 -15.99 4.69
CA LYS A 105 -22.37 -14.87 5.37
C LYS A 105 -20.93 -14.80 4.92
N ILE A 106 -20.50 -13.65 4.42
CA ILE A 106 -19.12 -13.40 4.02
C ILE A 106 -18.55 -12.19 4.76
N THR A 107 -17.25 -12.21 5.00
CA THR A 107 -16.54 -11.09 5.65
C THR A 107 -16.30 -9.93 4.68
N TYR A 108 -15.86 -8.78 5.21
CA TYR A 108 -15.40 -7.65 4.37
C TYR A 108 -14.20 -8.06 3.52
N GLU A 109 -13.29 -8.87 4.07
CA GLU A 109 -12.17 -9.41 3.33
C GLU A 109 -12.63 -10.19 2.10
N GLU A 110 -13.53 -11.17 2.29
CA GLU A 110 -14.07 -12.00 1.20
C GLU A 110 -14.92 -11.19 0.21
N GLY A 111 -15.76 -10.29 0.72
CA GLY A 111 -16.74 -9.56 -0.06
C GLY A 111 -16.21 -8.31 -0.75
N ILE A 112 -15.17 -7.68 -0.22
CA ILE A 112 -14.61 -6.42 -0.69
C ILE A 112 -13.14 -6.57 -1.08
N LEU A 113 -12.24 -6.82 -0.11
CA LEU A 113 -10.80 -6.77 -0.33
C LEU A 113 -10.34 -7.74 -1.42
N ASN A 114 -10.86 -8.96 -1.43
CA ASN A 114 -10.52 -9.98 -2.43
C ASN A 114 -10.95 -9.63 -3.87
N LYS A 115 -11.77 -8.58 -4.05
CA LYS A 115 -12.22 -8.09 -5.37
C LYS A 115 -11.42 -6.92 -5.89
N LEU A 116 -10.58 -6.31 -5.05
CA LEU A 116 -9.69 -5.22 -5.45
C LEU A 116 -8.53 -5.74 -6.30
N ASP A 117 -7.85 -4.83 -6.99
CA ASP A 117 -6.73 -5.21 -7.85
C ASP A 117 -5.53 -5.67 -7.02
N TYR A 118 -5.24 -4.97 -5.93
CA TYR A 118 -4.18 -5.29 -4.95
C TYR A 118 -4.45 -4.60 -3.61
N LEU A 119 -3.69 -4.99 -2.59
CA LEU A 119 -3.72 -4.39 -1.26
C LEU A 119 -2.31 -3.91 -0.86
N ILE A 120 -2.28 -2.81 -0.13
CA ILE A 120 -1.16 -2.35 0.66
C ILE A 120 -1.49 -2.68 2.12
N ALA A 121 -0.68 -3.47 2.79
CA ALA A 121 -0.88 -3.80 4.20
C ALA A 121 0.00 -2.91 5.06
N SER A 122 -0.61 -2.16 5.99
CA SER A 122 0.04 -1.15 6.81
C SER A 122 -0.28 -1.32 8.29
N VAL A 123 0.61 -0.83 9.16
CA VAL A 123 0.35 -0.74 10.61
C VAL A 123 0.23 0.74 10.97
N HIS A 124 -1.00 1.22 11.13
CA HIS A 124 -1.27 2.60 11.59
C HIS A 124 -1.55 2.64 13.07
N PHE A 125 -2.28 1.67 13.58
CA PHE A 125 -2.72 1.56 14.96
C PHE A 125 -1.90 0.49 15.68
N LYS A 126 -1.31 0.84 16.83
CA LYS A 126 -0.30 0.01 17.49
C LYS A 126 -0.68 -0.47 18.89
N GLU A 127 -1.90 -0.25 19.34
CA GLU A 127 -2.27 -0.66 20.71
C GLU A 127 -2.09 -2.15 20.95
N PHE A 128 -2.39 -2.97 19.93
CA PHE A 128 -2.20 -4.42 19.99
C PHE A 128 -0.72 -4.85 20.05
N THR A 129 0.22 -3.95 19.74
CA THR A 129 1.67 -4.20 19.78
C THR A 129 2.35 -3.63 21.03
N THR A 130 1.62 -3.07 21.99
CA THR A 130 2.20 -2.34 23.14
C THR A 130 3.19 -3.18 23.94
N ASN A 131 2.96 -4.50 24.05
CA ASN A 131 3.83 -5.43 24.76
C ASN A 131 4.42 -6.52 23.84
N SER A 132 4.36 -6.31 22.52
CA SER A 132 4.85 -7.29 21.56
C SER A 132 6.38 -7.32 21.50
N THR A 133 6.89 -8.50 21.26
CA THR A 133 8.32 -8.74 21.03
C THR A 133 8.70 -8.49 19.56
N THR A 134 9.99 -8.36 19.30
CA THR A 134 10.53 -8.30 17.93
C THR A 134 10.11 -9.51 17.10
N VAL A 135 10.05 -10.71 17.71
CA VAL A 135 9.63 -11.94 17.04
C VAL A 135 8.17 -11.86 16.62
N GLU A 136 7.27 -11.47 17.53
CA GLU A 136 5.84 -11.34 17.24
C GLU A 136 5.58 -10.27 16.16
N ASN A 137 6.30 -9.14 16.19
CA ASN A 137 6.19 -8.11 15.18
C ASN A 137 6.72 -8.57 13.81
N THR A 138 7.73 -9.44 13.80
CA THR A 138 8.22 -10.05 12.56
C THR A 138 7.17 -11.00 11.99
N GLU A 139 6.65 -11.91 12.82
CA GLU A 139 5.58 -12.85 12.43
C GLU A 139 4.33 -12.14 11.88
N LEU A 140 3.94 -11.01 12.48
CA LEU A 140 2.84 -10.17 12.00
C LEU A 140 3.01 -9.81 10.51
N TYR A 141 4.21 -9.32 10.12
CA TYR A 141 4.47 -8.96 8.72
C TYR A 141 4.57 -10.20 7.82
N LEU A 142 5.18 -11.29 8.31
CA LEU A 142 5.27 -12.55 7.57
C LEU A 142 3.87 -13.07 7.24
N LYS A 143 2.96 -13.04 8.20
CA LYS A 143 1.56 -13.48 8.02
C LYS A 143 0.77 -12.56 7.10
N ALA A 144 0.91 -11.24 7.24
CA ALA A 144 0.28 -10.30 6.31
C ALA A 144 0.75 -10.51 4.86
N LEU A 145 2.03 -10.87 4.67
CA LEU A 145 2.57 -11.21 3.35
C LEU A 145 2.00 -12.50 2.77
N GLU A 146 1.46 -13.43 3.55
CA GLU A 146 0.82 -14.66 3.04
C GLU A 146 -0.50 -14.38 2.32
N HIS A 147 -1.15 -13.24 2.60
CA HIS A 147 -2.43 -12.89 1.96
C HIS A 147 -2.25 -12.60 0.45
N ASP A 148 -2.95 -13.32 -0.41
CA ASP A 148 -2.78 -13.28 -1.88
C ASP A 148 -2.88 -11.89 -2.48
N LYS A 149 -3.80 -11.05 -1.97
CA LYS A 149 -4.04 -9.70 -2.48
C LYS A 149 -3.05 -8.65 -1.94
N VAL A 150 -2.38 -8.91 -0.83
CA VAL A 150 -1.32 -8.04 -0.33
C VAL A 150 -0.15 -8.14 -1.29
N LYS A 151 0.14 -7.05 -1.98
CA LYS A 151 1.26 -6.94 -2.92
C LYS A 151 2.36 -6.02 -2.41
N ILE A 152 2.02 -5.14 -1.47
CA ILE A 152 2.93 -4.14 -0.90
C ILE A 152 2.80 -4.15 0.63
N LEU A 153 3.92 -4.18 1.35
CA LEU A 153 3.94 -3.75 2.76
C LEU A 153 4.17 -2.24 2.80
N GLY A 154 3.17 -1.51 3.29
CA GLY A 154 3.16 -0.07 3.36
C GLY A 154 4.12 0.47 4.41
N HIS A 155 4.91 1.47 4.05
CA HIS A 155 5.79 2.33 4.88
C HIS A 155 6.35 1.68 6.17
N ILE A 156 6.85 0.45 6.10
CA ILE A 156 7.37 -0.30 7.27
C ILE A 156 8.47 0.45 8.04
N GLY A 157 9.23 1.31 7.37
CA GLY A 157 10.23 2.19 8.01
C GLY A 157 9.61 3.21 8.96
N ARG A 158 8.32 3.56 8.77
CA ARG A 158 7.56 4.52 9.59
C ARG A 158 6.67 3.84 10.64
N SER A 159 6.48 2.53 10.58
CA SER A 159 5.53 1.81 11.44
C SER A 159 5.80 1.99 12.95
N GLY A 160 7.04 2.24 13.31
CA GLY A 160 7.46 2.37 14.72
C GLY A 160 7.54 1.03 15.46
N LEU A 161 7.39 -0.10 14.77
CA LEU A 161 7.61 -1.43 15.30
C LEU A 161 9.11 -1.78 15.23
N GLU A 162 9.57 -2.57 16.20
CA GLU A 162 10.86 -3.24 16.14
C GLU A 162 10.63 -4.67 15.69
N PHE A 163 11.21 -5.06 14.53
CA PHE A 163 11.06 -6.38 13.90
C PHE A 163 12.36 -6.73 13.17
N ASP A 164 12.53 -8.01 12.79
CA ASP A 164 13.65 -8.44 11.92
C ASP A 164 13.38 -8.02 10.48
N VAL A 165 13.98 -6.89 10.10
CA VAL A 165 13.84 -6.32 8.75
C VAL A 165 14.30 -7.33 7.69
N ASN A 166 15.44 -7.99 7.90
CA ASN A 166 16.00 -8.89 6.90
C ASN A 166 15.12 -10.12 6.67
N GLU A 167 14.49 -10.66 7.72
CA GLU A 167 13.56 -11.77 7.62
C GLU A 167 12.32 -11.38 6.81
N VAL A 168 11.71 -10.23 7.13
CA VAL A 168 10.55 -9.70 6.37
C VAL A 168 10.91 -9.44 4.91
N LEU A 169 12.07 -8.85 4.61
CA LEU A 169 12.49 -8.59 3.24
C LEU A 169 12.72 -9.88 2.44
N LYS A 170 13.35 -10.89 3.04
CA LYS A 170 13.54 -12.21 2.40
C LYS A 170 12.20 -12.88 2.11
N ALA A 171 11.23 -12.81 3.03
CA ALA A 171 9.88 -13.32 2.82
C ALA A 171 9.17 -12.58 1.67
N ALA A 172 9.21 -11.24 1.66
CA ALA A 172 8.65 -10.45 0.57
C ALA A 172 9.25 -10.84 -0.78
N LYS A 173 10.58 -11.02 -0.86
CA LYS A 173 11.27 -11.49 -2.07
C LYS A 173 10.78 -12.87 -2.50
N SER A 174 10.71 -13.83 -1.58
CA SER A 174 10.30 -15.22 -1.88
C SER A 174 8.86 -15.32 -2.38
N LEU A 175 7.98 -14.45 -1.87
CA LEU A 175 6.57 -14.34 -2.26
C LEU A 175 6.33 -13.38 -3.44
N ASN A 176 7.41 -12.86 -4.05
CA ASN A 176 7.36 -11.87 -5.13
C ASN A 176 6.48 -10.66 -4.78
N LYS A 177 6.64 -10.12 -3.58
CA LYS A 177 5.93 -8.94 -3.06
C LYS A 177 6.88 -7.77 -2.86
N MET A 178 6.34 -6.59 -2.67
CA MET A 178 7.07 -5.34 -2.64
C MET A 178 7.11 -4.74 -1.25
N ILE A 179 8.20 -4.05 -0.95
CA ILE A 179 8.33 -3.18 0.22
C ILE A 179 8.19 -1.73 -0.25
N GLU A 180 7.39 -0.97 0.44
CA GLU A 180 7.22 0.43 0.07
C GLU A 180 8.36 1.32 0.60
N ILE A 181 8.90 2.14 -0.30
CA ILE A 181 9.67 3.33 0.05
C ILE A 181 8.77 4.54 -0.23
N ASN A 182 8.22 5.07 0.84
CA ASN A 182 7.10 5.98 0.84
C ASN A 182 7.59 7.43 1.00
N GLU A 183 7.22 8.30 0.06
CA GLU A 183 7.65 9.69 0.04
C GLU A 183 7.17 10.48 1.27
N ALA A 184 5.92 10.29 1.69
CA ALA A 184 5.37 11.00 2.86
C ALA A 184 6.16 10.69 4.15
N SER A 185 6.82 9.53 4.23
CA SER A 185 7.62 9.15 5.39
C SER A 185 8.75 10.11 5.70
N PHE A 186 9.29 10.80 4.69
CA PHE A 186 10.39 11.77 4.87
C PHE A 186 9.96 13.04 5.61
N SER A 187 8.67 13.32 5.73
CA SER A 187 8.15 14.45 6.51
C SER A 187 8.15 14.21 8.02
N TYR A 188 8.41 12.96 8.47
CA TYR A 188 8.38 12.58 9.88
C TYR A 188 9.75 12.72 10.59
N GLY A 189 10.70 13.41 9.97
CA GLY A 189 12.00 13.78 10.53
C GLY A 189 13.11 12.75 10.30
N ASP A 190 14.34 13.15 10.68
CA ASP A 190 15.59 12.45 10.35
C ASP A 190 15.64 11.00 10.81
N LYS A 191 15.07 10.69 11.99
CA LYS A 191 15.04 9.32 12.51
C LYS A 191 14.27 8.36 11.62
N ILE A 192 13.14 8.80 11.09
CA ILE A 192 12.33 8.00 10.17
C ILE A 192 13.00 7.93 8.80
N THR A 193 13.54 9.04 8.32
CA THR A 193 14.33 9.10 7.09
C THR A 193 15.47 8.07 7.12
N GLU A 194 16.20 7.99 8.22
CA GLU A 194 17.30 7.03 8.38
C GLU A 194 16.79 5.56 8.43
N LYS A 195 15.64 5.30 9.04
CA LYS A 195 15.00 3.97 8.99
C LYS A 195 14.62 3.61 7.55
N CYS A 196 13.99 4.51 6.80
CA CYS A 196 13.66 4.29 5.39
C CYS A 196 14.92 4.02 4.55
N ARG A 197 16.02 4.75 4.80
CA ARG A 197 17.30 4.53 4.15
C ARG A 197 17.85 3.12 4.40
N LYS A 198 17.83 2.66 5.65
CA LYS A 198 18.27 1.31 6.02
C LYS A 198 17.42 0.23 5.34
N VAL A 199 16.10 0.40 5.31
CA VAL A 199 15.21 -0.53 4.61
C VAL A 199 15.56 -0.58 3.12
N ALA A 200 15.77 0.57 2.46
CA ALA A 200 16.12 0.61 1.06
C ALA A 200 17.47 -0.08 0.76
N ILE A 201 18.50 0.18 1.59
CA ILE A 201 19.79 -0.50 1.48
C ILE A 201 19.64 -2.01 1.61
N SER A 202 18.94 -2.47 2.64
CA SER A 202 18.70 -3.92 2.85
C SER A 202 17.90 -4.53 1.69
N CYS A 203 16.93 -3.81 1.10
CA CYS A 203 16.23 -4.27 -0.10
C CYS A 203 17.19 -4.47 -1.28
N ALA A 204 18.12 -3.53 -1.52
CA ALA A 204 19.12 -3.65 -2.56
C ALA A 204 20.04 -4.86 -2.34
N GLU A 205 20.55 -5.03 -1.12
CA GLU A 205 21.47 -6.12 -0.76
C GLU A 205 20.81 -7.50 -0.87
N ILE A 206 19.56 -7.63 -0.44
CA ILE A 206 18.80 -8.89 -0.48
C ILE A 206 18.26 -9.14 -1.89
N GLY A 207 18.05 -8.11 -2.69
CA GLY A 207 17.39 -8.15 -4.00
C GLY A 207 15.86 -8.22 -3.86
N THR A 208 15.31 -7.56 -2.83
CA THR A 208 13.86 -7.44 -2.61
C THR A 208 13.32 -6.26 -3.42
N LYS A 209 12.23 -6.49 -4.13
CA LYS A 209 11.58 -5.43 -4.92
C LYS A 209 10.94 -4.37 -4.05
N ILE A 210 11.02 -3.13 -4.50
CA ILE A 210 10.36 -2.00 -3.84
C ILE A 210 9.27 -1.39 -4.71
N ALA A 211 8.30 -0.73 -4.06
CA ALA A 211 7.38 0.21 -4.66
C ALA A 211 7.68 1.63 -4.14
N VAL A 212 7.85 2.59 -5.05
CA VAL A 212 8.05 4.01 -4.73
C VAL A 212 6.72 4.71 -4.88
N ASN A 213 6.18 5.25 -3.80
CA ASN A 213 4.85 5.86 -3.81
C ASN A 213 4.85 7.20 -3.08
N SER A 214 3.90 8.05 -3.46
CA SER A 214 3.73 9.36 -2.82
C SER A 214 3.00 9.29 -1.49
N ASP A 215 2.03 8.37 -1.34
CA ASP A 215 1.05 8.36 -0.24
C ASP A 215 0.27 9.70 -0.22
N ALA A 216 -0.07 10.17 -1.42
CA ALA A 216 -0.64 11.49 -1.62
C ALA A 216 -2.07 11.57 -1.08
N HIS A 217 -2.29 12.50 -0.16
CA HIS A 217 -3.60 12.87 0.37
C HIS A 217 -4.18 14.12 -0.32
N SER A 218 -3.51 14.58 -1.38
CA SER A 218 -3.95 15.66 -2.26
C SER A 218 -3.34 15.43 -3.64
N SER A 219 -4.10 15.75 -4.68
CA SER A 219 -3.65 15.67 -6.07
C SER A 219 -2.37 16.47 -6.34
N PHE A 220 -2.09 17.49 -5.52
CA PHE A 220 -0.84 18.25 -5.60
C PHE A 220 0.42 17.38 -5.46
N TYR A 221 0.37 16.30 -4.68
CA TYR A 221 1.53 15.43 -4.40
C TYR A 221 1.61 14.19 -5.29
N ILE A 222 0.62 13.92 -6.11
CA ILE A 222 0.59 12.77 -7.02
C ILE A 222 1.83 12.76 -7.91
N GLY A 223 2.53 11.61 -7.95
CA GLY A 223 3.69 11.41 -8.81
C GLY A 223 4.94 12.20 -8.43
N LYS A 224 5.00 12.76 -7.22
CA LYS A 224 6.14 13.53 -6.72
C LYS A 224 6.92 12.74 -5.68
N TYR A 225 8.17 12.39 -5.97
CA TYR A 225 9.05 11.56 -5.14
C TYR A 225 10.43 12.17 -4.93
N PRO A 226 10.57 13.48 -4.60
CA PRO A 226 11.89 14.16 -4.59
C PRO A 226 12.84 13.56 -3.55
N ASN A 227 12.36 13.21 -2.36
CA ASN A 227 13.21 12.66 -1.30
C ASN A 227 13.55 11.20 -1.57
N THR A 228 12.56 10.40 -1.99
CA THR A 228 12.74 8.97 -2.29
C THR A 228 13.70 8.78 -3.45
N THR A 229 13.52 9.52 -4.57
CA THR A 229 14.42 9.39 -5.73
C THR A 229 15.84 9.81 -5.39
N LYS A 230 16.01 10.91 -4.65
CA LYS A 230 17.30 11.35 -4.16
C LYS A 230 17.99 10.27 -3.30
N LEU A 231 17.27 9.70 -2.34
CA LEU A 231 17.80 8.62 -1.49
C LEU A 231 18.23 7.42 -2.32
N LEU A 232 17.41 6.96 -3.25
CA LEU A 232 17.69 5.80 -4.08
C LEU A 232 18.89 6.04 -5.01
N GLU A 233 19.06 7.26 -5.53
CA GLU A 233 20.25 7.66 -6.32
C GLU A 233 21.52 7.72 -5.45
N GLU A 234 21.43 8.25 -4.23
CA GLU A 234 22.56 8.31 -3.29
C GLU A 234 23.11 6.94 -2.89
N ILE A 235 22.26 5.90 -2.87
CA ILE A 235 22.68 4.53 -2.53
C ILE A 235 22.90 3.64 -3.74
N ASP A 236 22.90 4.20 -4.95
CA ASP A 236 23.02 3.45 -6.21
C ASP A 236 22.01 2.27 -6.29
N PHE A 237 20.75 2.51 -5.90
CA PHE A 237 19.72 1.46 -5.84
C PHE A 237 19.48 0.83 -7.22
N PRO A 238 19.45 -0.52 -7.34
CA PRO A 238 19.21 -1.20 -8.62
C PRO A 238 17.81 -0.89 -9.18
N VAL A 239 17.75 -0.20 -10.34
CA VAL A 239 16.49 0.26 -10.95
C VAL A 239 15.54 -0.89 -11.29
N GLU A 240 16.07 -2.05 -11.63
CA GLU A 240 15.30 -3.27 -11.91
C GLU A 240 14.51 -3.79 -10.70
N LEU A 241 14.93 -3.45 -9.48
CA LEU A 241 14.19 -3.77 -8.25
C LEU A 241 13.07 -2.78 -7.94
N ILE A 242 12.94 -1.67 -8.67
CA ILE A 242 11.81 -0.75 -8.55
C ILE A 242 10.64 -1.32 -9.37
N ALA A 243 9.73 -2.00 -8.68
CA ALA A 243 8.67 -2.78 -9.32
C ALA A 243 7.53 -1.93 -9.89
N ASN A 244 7.41 -0.69 -9.47
CA ASN A 244 6.43 0.26 -10.00
C ASN A 244 7.06 1.40 -10.82
N ARG A 245 8.26 1.19 -11.39
CA ARG A 245 8.91 2.18 -12.25
C ARG A 245 8.10 2.53 -13.49
N ASP A 246 7.31 1.58 -14.00
CA ASP A 246 6.38 1.73 -15.12
C ASP A 246 5.14 0.84 -14.92
N ALA A 247 4.08 1.09 -15.71
CA ALA A 247 2.81 0.39 -15.57
C ALA A 247 2.93 -1.11 -15.91
N GLU A 248 3.70 -1.49 -16.92
CA GLU A 248 3.86 -2.89 -17.33
C GLU A 248 4.50 -3.71 -16.23
N THR A 249 5.60 -3.20 -15.65
CA THR A 249 6.30 -3.87 -14.56
C THR A 249 5.38 -4.06 -13.35
N PHE A 250 4.65 -3.01 -12.93
CA PHE A 250 3.74 -3.12 -11.80
C PHE A 250 2.59 -4.09 -12.05
N LEU A 251 1.97 -4.02 -13.24
CA LEU A 251 0.89 -4.94 -13.61
C LEU A 251 1.35 -6.40 -13.63
N SER A 252 2.59 -6.67 -14.02
CA SER A 252 3.15 -8.02 -13.95
C SER A 252 3.26 -8.53 -12.50
N MET A 253 3.63 -7.64 -11.57
CA MET A 253 3.75 -7.96 -10.14
C MET A 253 2.41 -8.32 -9.50
N ILE A 254 1.37 -7.54 -9.76
CA ILE A 254 0.06 -7.78 -9.13
C ILE A 254 -0.70 -8.97 -9.73
N LYS A 255 -0.38 -9.37 -10.98
CA LYS A 255 -0.97 -10.53 -11.66
C LYS A 255 -0.27 -11.85 -11.30
N SER A 256 0.96 -11.81 -10.83
CA SER A 256 1.67 -13.01 -10.37
C SER A 256 0.96 -13.61 -9.14
N LYS A 257 0.73 -14.94 -9.21
CA LYS A 257 0.25 -15.71 -8.06
C LYS A 257 1.40 -15.95 -7.10
#